data_5f48f07db3462eb2a4f945b4237a539f
#
_entry.id   5f48f07db3462eb2a4f945b4237a539f
#
_cell.length_a   1.000
_cell.length_b   1.000
_cell.length_c   1.000
_cell.angle_alpha   90.00
_cell.angle_beta   90.00
_cell.angle_gamma   90.00
#
_symmetry.space_group_name_H-M   'P 1'
#
loop_
_entity.id
_entity.type
_entity.pdbx_description
1 polymer ?
#
loop_
_entity_poly.entity_id
_entity_poly.type
_entity_poly.pdbx_seq_one_letter_code
_entity_poly.pdbx_strand_id
1 'polypeptide(L)'
;TYKNFDVALYFTVRDTMEFAKNEKFREKWDFLTKHIKINHVYIETYRGDIWASDDELTEVKKFFNERKVKLSGGITTSKQTQEFWQLLCYSSDEDRKKLESAVRLTAKHFDRIIFDDFYFTDCRCKKCAEAKGSRTFREYRMDLKNDVSKNIIMKTAKEVNPSCHVIIKFPNWYPYHSFTGYNPKNERNIFDSIYTGTETRDHKMTQQNIPRYMSYSIMRYFENAAPGRNGGGWYDAFDCYTHLDYTEQGIFTVLSGAKEITLFCYSHIYDHFVPGMGYVFDRLDEDMSKLGKPYGINAYIPFDSYGEEYITDYFGHMGLPIEPSPEYDDSRIMILTESSAKDKDIVKKMEATLGKGGKVITTTGFWREASKMGAEPFRIKANVRKADNYAHEIDICGFKNYFPSSDSALYSDIFSPVNDGWNTVVGLDDSGVFPVLIKQKWGEGILYLLNIPHSPADILKLPAEVLNKIRSEFMADFPVMIKGESNVLLFLYDNNKAFLYSSVMHNTFVDVVYKNKGTTERIFIRPGECRILDL
;
A
#
# COMPACT_ATOMS: atom_id res chain seq x y z
N THR A 1 25.70 6.81 -4.79
CA THR A 1 24.27 6.67 -5.18
C THR A 1 24.03 5.27 -5.70
N TYR A 2 22.83 4.77 -5.52
CA TYR A 2 22.35 3.58 -6.23
C TYR A 2 22.04 3.95 -7.68
N LYS A 3 21.97 2.98 -8.57
CA LYS A 3 21.73 3.21 -10.02
C LYS A 3 20.25 3.29 -10.34
N ASN A 4 19.41 2.53 -9.61
CA ASN A 4 18.02 2.30 -9.95
C ASN A 4 17.05 3.09 -9.06
N PHE A 5 17.50 3.62 -7.93
CA PHE A 5 16.74 4.44 -7.01
C PHE A 5 17.64 5.35 -6.17
N ASP A 6 17.06 6.40 -5.63
CA ASP A 6 17.71 7.27 -4.66
C ASP A 6 17.31 6.88 -3.23
N VAL A 7 18.16 7.19 -2.26
CA VAL A 7 17.83 7.06 -0.84
C VAL A 7 17.89 8.42 -0.19
N ALA A 8 16.77 8.81 0.41
CA ALA A 8 16.63 10.03 1.17
C ALA A 8 16.54 9.73 2.68
N LEU A 9 16.93 10.70 3.47
CA LEU A 9 16.81 10.65 4.92
C LEU A 9 16.00 11.86 5.40
N TYR A 10 15.03 11.63 6.28
CA TYR A 10 14.23 12.70 6.85
C TYR A 10 14.77 13.14 8.21
N PHE A 11 14.85 14.44 8.41
CA PHE A 11 15.19 15.08 9.67
C PHE A 11 13.93 15.74 10.22
N THR A 12 13.47 15.33 11.40
CA THR A 12 12.43 16.08 12.11
C THR A 12 12.93 17.48 12.48
N VAL A 13 12.05 18.40 12.82
CA VAL A 13 12.48 19.73 13.25
C VAL A 13 13.44 19.67 14.44
N ARG A 14 13.25 18.73 15.36
CA ARG A 14 14.18 18.50 16.48
C ARG A 14 15.53 17.98 16.03
N ASP A 15 15.54 17.05 15.06
CA ASP A 15 16.79 16.59 14.44
C ASP A 15 17.52 17.75 13.76
N THR A 16 16.80 18.60 13.04
CA THR A 16 17.35 19.80 12.38
C THR A 16 18.04 20.72 13.39
N MET A 17 17.34 21.05 14.47
CA MET A 17 17.86 21.95 15.51
C MET A 17 19.06 21.35 16.24
N GLU A 18 19.01 20.06 16.58
CA GLU A 18 20.10 19.38 17.28
C GLU A 18 21.32 19.22 16.36
N PHE A 19 21.09 18.85 15.11
CA PHE A 19 22.15 18.71 14.12
C PHE A 19 22.89 20.02 13.85
N ALA A 20 22.20 21.16 13.87
CA ALA A 20 22.79 22.47 13.69
C ALA A 20 23.82 22.83 14.78
N LYS A 21 23.61 22.35 16.01
CA LYS A 21 24.34 22.80 17.21
C LYS A 21 25.29 21.79 17.82
N ASN A 22 25.07 20.48 17.54
CA ASN A 22 25.74 19.38 18.25
C ASN A 22 26.57 18.53 17.30
N GLU A 23 27.91 18.68 17.36
CA GLU A 23 28.84 17.90 16.53
C GLU A 23 28.72 16.40 16.80
N LYS A 24 28.56 16.01 18.06
CA LYS A 24 28.39 14.58 18.41
C LYS A 24 27.11 13.97 17.79
N PHE A 25 26.06 14.75 17.67
CA PHE A 25 24.84 14.31 17.00
C PHE A 25 25.07 14.10 15.50
N ARG A 26 26.01 14.83 14.88
CA ARG A 26 26.40 14.68 13.47
C ARG A 26 27.21 13.40 13.19
N GLU A 27 27.86 12.80 14.19
CA GLU A 27 28.64 11.56 14.02
C GLU A 27 27.78 10.41 13.48
N LYS A 28 26.50 10.38 13.80
CA LYS A 28 25.56 9.40 13.27
C LYS A 28 25.43 9.46 11.74
N TRP A 29 25.61 10.64 11.13
CA TRP A 29 25.64 10.78 9.67
C TRP A 29 26.76 9.94 9.03
N ASP A 30 27.94 9.97 9.59
CA ASP A 30 29.09 9.23 9.09
C ASP A 30 28.86 7.70 9.22
N PHE A 31 28.22 7.28 10.32
CA PHE A 31 27.82 5.89 10.49
C PHE A 31 26.76 5.47 9.45
N LEU A 32 25.71 6.25 9.26
CA LEU A 32 24.65 5.95 8.27
C LEU A 32 25.22 5.85 6.85
N THR A 33 26.03 6.84 6.45
CA THR A 33 26.57 6.92 5.08
C THR A 33 27.68 5.92 4.79
N LYS A 34 28.27 5.34 5.82
CA LYS A 34 29.19 4.20 5.69
C LYS A 34 28.47 2.95 5.15
N HIS A 35 27.20 2.78 5.47
CA HIS A 35 26.41 1.60 5.12
C HIS A 35 25.38 1.84 4.03
N ILE A 36 24.79 3.03 3.98
CA ILE A 36 23.70 3.38 3.06
C ILE A 36 24.13 4.58 2.20
N LYS A 37 23.97 4.48 0.87
CA LYS A 37 24.34 5.55 -0.07
C LYS A 37 23.25 6.64 -0.11
N ILE A 38 23.15 7.41 0.98
CA ILE A 38 22.19 8.52 1.11
C ILE A 38 22.67 9.69 0.25
N ASN A 39 21.83 10.15 -0.68
CA ASN A 39 22.13 11.26 -1.59
C ASN A 39 21.15 12.43 -1.49
N HIS A 40 20.13 12.33 -0.64
CA HIS A 40 19.13 13.36 -0.44
C HIS A 40 18.75 13.45 1.05
N VAL A 41 18.44 14.65 1.54
CA VAL A 41 17.94 14.88 2.90
C VAL A 41 16.75 15.84 2.87
N TYR A 42 15.68 15.45 3.56
CA TYR A 42 14.55 16.33 3.86
C TYR A 42 14.76 16.98 5.23
N ILE A 43 14.80 18.29 5.28
CA ILE A 43 15.01 19.10 6.49
C ILE A 43 13.68 19.70 6.92
N GLU A 44 13.13 19.21 8.02
CA GLU A 44 11.87 19.73 8.53
C GLU A 44 12.08 21.06 9.24
N THR A 45 11.20 22.01 8.91
CA THR A 45 11.26 23.38 9.44
C THR A 45 10.25 23.63 10.53
N TYR A 46 9.16 22.84 10.55
CA TYR A 46 8.04 22.99 11.48
C TYR A 46 7.40 21.67 11.85
N ARG A 47 7.18 21.45 13.14
CA ARG A 47 6.40 20.35 13.72
C ARG A 47 5.99 20.71 15.16
N GLY A 48 4.69 20.59 15.50
CA GLY A 48 4.22 20.70 16.88
C GLY A 48 4.59 22.03 17.56
N ASP A 49 4.38 23.16 16.88
CA ASP A 49 4.74 24.51 17.33
C ASP A 49 6.26 24.75 17.55
N ILE A 50 7.08 23.82 17.08
CA ILE A 50 8.53 23.97 17.07
C ILE A 50 8.95 24.43 15.68
N TRP A 51 9.81 25.44 15.64
CA TRP A 51 10.29 26.10 14.43
C TRP A 51 11.81 26.05 14.39
N ALA A 52 12.37 25.61 13.28
CA ALA A 52 13.79 25.79 13.03
C ALA A 52 14.05 27.27 12.67
N SER A 53 15.10 27.85 13.26
CA SER A 53 15.52 29.20 12.94
C SER A 53 16.26 29.30 11.61
N ASP A 54 16.31 30.51 11.02
CA ASP A 54 17.10 30.76 9.79
C ASP A 54 18.58 30.37 9.96
N ASP A 55 19.16 30.61 11.15
CA ASP A 55 20.56 30.28 11.47
C ASP A 55 20.76 28.75 11.51
N GLU A 56 19.87 28.01 12.17
CA GLU A 56 19.91 26.55 12.21
C GLU A 56 19.79 25.94 10.81
N LEU A 57 18.85 26.44 10.00
CA LEU A 57 18.66 26.00 8.62
C LEU A 57 19.90 26.31 7.75
N THR A 58 20.52 27.48 7.94
CA THR A 58 21.73 27.86 7.23
C THR A 58 22.89 26.95 7.56
N GLU A 59 23.07 26.61 8.84
CA GLU A 59 24.16 25.74 9.30
C GLU A 59 24.00 24.30 8.77
N VAL A 60 22.76 23.76 8.83
CA VAL A 60 22.47 22.43 8.29
C VAL A 60 22.67 22.39 6.77
N LYS A 61 22.19 23.41 6.05
CA LYS A 61 22.39 23.51 4.59
C LYS A 61 23.87 23.56 4.21
N LYS A 62 24.68 24.32 4.95
CA LYS A 62 26.13 24.39 4.73
C LYS A 62 26.78 23.02 4.82
N PHE A 63 26.48 22.25 5.89
CA PHE A 63 27.03 20.91 6.12
C PHE A 63 26.75 19.96 4.94
N PHE A 64 25.52 19.91 4.44
CA PHE A 64 25.11 19.01 3.38
C PHE A 64 25.56 19.49 1.98
N ASN A 65 25.57 20.80 1.75
CA ASN A 65 26.07 21.38 0.48
C ASN A 65 27.57 21.07 0.27
N GLU A 66 28.38 21.18 1.33
CA GLU A 66 29.80 20.80 1.27
C GLU A 66 30.01 19.33 0.89
N ARG A 67 29.03 18.47 1.21
CA ARG A 67 29.01 17.02 0.90
C ARG A 67 28.28 16.68 -0.39
N LYS A 68 27.78 17.69 -1.11
CA LYS A 68 26.99 17.53 -2.35
C LYS A 68 25.75 16.66 -2.19
N VAL A 69 25.12 16.69 -1.01
CA VAL A 69 23.87 16.00 -0.72
C VAL A 69 22.72 16.94 -1.11
N LYS A 70 21.76 16.42 -1.86
CA LYS A 70 20.53 17.14 -2.24
C LYS A 70 19.71 17.50 -1.00
N LEU A 71 19.12 18.69 -1.00
CA LEU A 71 18.32 19.18 0.12
C LEU A 71 16.91 19.54 -0.31
N SER A 72 15.95 19.18 0.53
CA SER A 72 14.55 19.59 0.43
C SER A 72 14.01 19.96 1.81
N GLY A 73 12.96 20.73 1.86
CA GLY A 73 12.28 21.07 3.11
C GLY A 73 11.17 20.09 3.47
N GLY A 74 10.85 19.99 4.75
CA GLY A 74 9.73 19.23 5.27
C GLY A 74 8.85 20.07 6.18
N ILE A 75 7.55 19.74 6.20
CA ILE A 75 6.55 20.38 7.08
C ILE A 75 5.63 19.30 7.65
N THR A 76 5.45 19.32 8.98
CA THR A 76 4.46 18.49 9.65
C THR A 76 3.39 19.37 10.31
N THR A 77 2.16 19.24 9.86
CA THR A 77 1.03 20.12 10.18
C THR A 77 0.39 19.78 11.53
N SER A 78 1.17 19.78 12.58
CA SER A 78 0.74 19.53 13.96
C SER A 78 0.99 20.72 14.88
N LYS A 79 0.29 20.77 16.00
CA LYS A 79 0.51 21.72 17.09
C LYS A 79 0.65 21.01 18.43
N GLN A 80 1.37 21.61 19.35
CA GLN A 80 1.52 21.09 20.71
C GLN A 80 0.34 21.52 21.58
N THR A 81 -0.17 20.60 22.39
CA THR A 81 -1.09 20.89 23.48
C THR A 81 -0.48 20.46 24.81
N GLN A 82 -1.11 20.83 25.92
CA GLN A 82 -0.60 20.48 27.25
C GLN A 82 -0.51 18.98 27.50
N GLU A 83 -1.42 18.21 26.91
CA GLU A 83 -1.54 16.77 27.14
C GLU A 83 -0.97 15.93 25.99
N PHE A 84 -1.10 16.43 24.75
CA PHE A 84 -0.70 15.71 23.55
C PHE A 84 -0.55 16.67 22.37
N TRP A 85 0.20 16.28 21.32
CA TRP A 85 0.20 17.02 20.06
C TRP A 85 -1.12 16.81 19.32
N GLN A 86 -1.58 17.82 18.58
CA GLN A 86 -2.79 17.79 17.78
C GLN A 86 -2.52 18.23 16.35
N LEU A 87 -3.43 17.88 15.46
CA LEU A 87 -3.44 18.40 14.09
C LEU A 87 -3.86 19.87 14.07
N LEU A 88 -3.43 20.60 13.05
CA LEU A 88 -3.96 21.92 12.77
C LEU A 88 -5.43 21.83 12.39
N CYS A 89 -6.24 22.78 12.87
CA CYS A 89 -7.64 22.92 12.46
C CYS A 89 -7.73 23.87 11.26
N TYR A 90 -7.95 23.34 10.08
CA TYR A 90 -7.99 24.16 8.86
C TYR A 90 -9.23 25.06 8.72
N SER A 91 -10.17 25.00 9.67
CA SER A 91 -11.28 25.96 9.82
C SER A 91 -10.94 27.10 10.80
N SER A 92 -9.75 27.06 11.41
CA SER A 92 -9.24 28.11 12.31
C SER A 92 -8.33 29.06 11.54
N ASP A 93 -8.61 30.37 11.62
CA ASP A 93 -7.77 31.40 10.99
C ASP A 93 -6.36 31.43 11.59
N GLU A 94 -6.24 31.13 12.88
CA GLU A 94 -4.94 31.05 13.57
C GLU A 94 -4.10 29.89 13.00
N ASP A 95 -4.69 28.69 12.91
CA ASP A 95 -3.99 27.51 12.39
C ASP A 95 -3.69 27.64 10.88
N ARG A 96 -4.58 28.30 10.12
CA ARG A 96 -4.32 28.64 8.70
C ARG A 96 -3.12 29.58 8.54
N LYS A 97 -3.01 30.63 9.38
CA LYS A 97 -1.85 31.54 9.41
C LYS A 97 -0.57 30.83 9.82
N LYS A 98 -0.67 29.91 10.77
CA LYS A 98 0.45 29.07 11.21
C LYS A 98 0.97 28.21 10.05
N LEU A 99 0.07 27.55 9.32
CA LEU A 99 0.41 26.78 8.13
C LEU A 99 1.06 27.66 7.05
N GLU A 100 0.48 28.84 6.78
CA GLU A 100 1.04 29.80 5.81
C GLU A 100 2.48 30.20 6.21
N SER A 101 2.71 30.49 7.50
CA SER A 101 4.04 30.86 8.01
C SER A 101 5.04 29.72 7.85
N ALA A 102 4.63 28.46 8.09
CA ALA A 102 5.48 27.30 7.89
C ALA A 102 5.86 27.13 6.41
N VAL A 103 4.91 27.29 5.51
CA VAL A 103 5.17 27.23 4.06
C VAL A 103 6.12 28.36 3.64
N ARG A 104 5.93 29.60 4.12
CA ARG A 104 6.81 30.74 3.80
C ARG A 104 8.24 30.51 4.26
N LEU A 105 8.43 30.03 5.50
CA LEU A 105 9.75 29.71 6.02
C LEU A 105 10.43 28.63 5.17
N THR A 106 9.71 27.54 4.85
CA THR A 106 10.28 26.42 4.13
C THR A 106 10.61 26.79 2.68
N ALA A 107 9.70 27.49 1.98
CA ALA A 107 9.91 27.92 0.60
C ALA A 107 11.02 28.97 0.43
N LYS A 108 11.31 29.76 1.49
CA LYS A 108 12.45 30.69 1.54
C LYS A 108 13.79 29.93 1.47
N HIS A 109 13.86 28.74 2.08
CA HIS A 109 15.10 28.00 2.22
C HIS A 109 15.28 26.85 1.21
N PHE A 110 14.18 26.30 0.65
CA PHE A 110 14.22 25.10 -0.18
C PHE A 110 13.36 25.24 -1.45
N ASP A 111 13.90 24.74 -2.58
CA ASP A 111 13.20 24.68 -3.86
C ASP A 111 12.26 23.48 -3.97
N ARG A 112 12.24 22.61 -2.98
CA ARG A 112 11.38 21.42 -2.91
C ARG A 112 10.91 21.22 -1.46
N ILE A 113 9.61 20.99 -1.31
CA ILE A 113 8.97 20.83 0.01
C ILE A 113 8.12 19.57 0.01
N ILE A 114 8.21 18.78 1.08
CA ILE A 114 7.30 17.66 1.33
C ILE A 114 6.46 17.91 2.58
N PHE A 115 5.16 17.64 2.47
CA PHE A 115 4.25 17.56 3.60
C PHE A 115 4.23 16.13 4.13
N ASP A 116 4.55 15.95 5.41
CA ASP A 116 4.39 14.68 6.11
C ASP A 116 2.91 14.28 6.18
N ASP A 117 2.62 13.01 6.42
CA ASP A 117 1.27 12.44 6.45
C ASP A 117 0.38 12.94 7.61
N PHE A 118 0.82 13.92 8.37
CA PHE A 118 -0.01 14.68 9.29
C PHE A 118 -0.84 15.78 8.63
N TYR A 119 -0.73 15.96 7.30
CA TYR A 119 -1.59 16.87 6.56
C TYR A 119 -2.96 16.25 6.31
N PHE A 120 -3.68 15.96 7.39
CA PHE A 120 -5.06 15.51 7.41
C PHE A 120 -5.85 16.21 8.52
N THR A 121 -7.14 15.96 8.65
CA THR A 121 -7.97 16.51 9.71
C THR A 121 -9.03 15.53 10.19
N ASP A 122 -9.18 15.44 11.49
CA ASP A 122 -10.27 14.75 12.19
C ASP A 122 -11.10 15.70 13.04
N CYS A 123 -10.83 17.00 12.95
CA CYS A 123 -11.42 18.05 13.78
C CYS A 123 -12.95 18.08 13.66
N ARG A 124 -13.62 18.17 14.82
CA ARG A 124 -15.07 18.29 14.98
C ARG A 124 -15.47 19.47 15.85
N CYS A 125 -14.59 20.47 15.99
CA CYS A 125 -14.87 21.66 16.77
C CYS A 125 -16.09 22.43 16.22
N LYS A 126 -16.60 23.39 17.00
CA LYS A 126 -17.78 24.18 16.63
C LYS A 126 -17.63 24.82 15.23
N LYS A 127 -16.48 25.42 14.93
CA LYS A 127 -16.20 26.01 13.60
C LYS A 127 -16.31 24.98 12.47
N CYS A 128 -15.74 23.78 12.65
CA CYS A 128 -15.81 22.70 11.67
C CYS A 128 -17.25 22.19 11.50
N ALA A 129 -17.99 22.05 12.59
CA ALA A 129 -19.39 21.59 12.55
C ALA A 129 -20.32 22.61 11.84
N GLU A 130 -20.12 23.90 12.08
CA GLU A 130 -20.84 24.98 11.41
C GLU A 130 -20.48 25.06 9.93
N ALA A 131 -19.18 25.06 9.59
CA ALA A 131 -18.70 25.13 8.21
C ALA A 131 -19.09 23.89 7.37
N LYS A 132 -19.22 22.73 8.01
CA LYS A 132 -19.70 21.50 7.36
C LYS A 132 -21.10 21.68 6.77
N GLY A 133 -22.01 22.35 7.48
CA GLY A 133 -23.41 22.47 7.09
C GLY A 133 -24.08 21.11 6.97
N SER A 134 -24.81 20.89 5.88
CA SER A 134 -25.53 19.63 5.59
C SER A 134 -24.65 18.49 5.08
N ARG A 135 -23.39 18.77 4.71
CA ARG A 135 -22.45 17.74 4.22
C ARG A 135 -22.08 16.76 5.33
N THR A 136 -21.64 15.57 4.96
CA THR A 136 -20.93 14.68 5.88
C THR A 136 -19.56 15.28 6.26
N PHE A 137 -18.96 14.86 7.39
CA PHE A 137 -17.59 15.29 7.73
C PHE A 137 -16.57 14.84 6.67
N ARG A 138 -16.80 13.69 6.03
CA ARG A 138 -15.96 13.19 4.94
C ARG A 138 -15.94 14.16 3.76
N GLU A 139 -17.08 14.51 3.23
CA GLU A 139 -17.23 15.49 2.13
C GLU A 139 -16.62 16.84 2.50
N TYR A 140 -16.98 17.36 3.67
CA TYR A 140 -16.48 18.64 4.17
C TYR A 140 -14.94 18.65 4.27
N ARG A 141 -14.34 17.61 4.84
CA ARG A 141 -12.89 17.53 5.01
C ARG A 141 -12.14 17.46 3.69
N MET A 142 -12.66 16.74 2.71
CA MET A 142 -12.09 16.69 1.36
C MET A 142 -12.16 18.06 0.67
N ASP A 143 -13.29 18.76 0.75
CA ASP A 143 -13.44 20.10 0.21
C ASP A 143 -12.51 21.10 0.90
N LEU A 144 -12.46 21.05 2.24
CA LEU A 144 -11.60 21.91 3.06
C LEU A 144 -10.13 21.75 2.70
N LYS A 145 -9.65 20.52 2.57
CA LYS A 145 -8.27 20.27 2.18
C LYS A 145 -7.96 20.71 0.75
N ASN A 146 -8.91 20.57 -0.19
CA ASN A 146 -8.73 21.11 -1.53
C ASN A 146 -8.54 22.63 -1.49
N ASP A 147 -9.34 23.36 -0.70
CA ASP A 147 -9.21 24.80 -0.50
C ASP A 147 -7.84 25.17 0.10
N VAL A 148 -7.49 24.55 1.22
CA VAL A 148 -6.22 24.82 1.93
C VAL A 148 -5.00 24.49 1.06
N SER A 149 -5.05 23.39 0.34
CA SER A 149 -3.97 22.99 -0.58
C SER A 149 -3.73 24.04 -1.68
N LYS A 150 -4.79 24.53 -2.31
CA LYS A 150 -4.70 25.53 -3.39
C LYS A 150 -4.35 26.92 -2.88
N ASN A 151 -5.16 27.40 -1.90
CA ASN A 151 -5.21 28.80 -1.53
C ASN A 151 -4.26 29.18 -0.39
N ILE A 152 -3.72 28.20 0.32
CA ILE A 152 -2.67 28.45 1.34
C ILE A 152 -1.36 27.82 0.90
N ILE A 153 -1.29 26.50 0.75
CA ILE A 153 -0.01 25.81 0.53
C ILE A 153 0.60 26.20 -0.82
N MET A 154 -0.07 25.87 -1.92
CA MET A 154 0.47 26.10 -3.26
C MET A 154 0.65 27.58 -3.54
N LYS A 155 -0.35 28.39 -3.20
CA LYS A 155 -0.29 29.84 -3.39
C LYS A 155 0.92 30.44 -2.66
N THR A 156 1.05 30.17 -1.37
CA THR A 156 2.14 30.73 -0.54
C THR A 156 3.52 30.24 -1.00
N ALA A 157 3.66 28.95 -1.29
CA ALA A 157 4.93 28.41 -1.79
C ALA A 157 5.38 29.10 -3.07
N LYS A 158 4.46 29.26 -4.04
CA LYS A 158 4.76 29.90 -5.33
C LYS A 158 4.94 31.41 -5.25
N GLU A 159 4.29 32.10 -4.30
CA GLU A 159 4.54 33.52 -4.01
C GLU A 159 5.95 33.77 -3.47
N VAL A 160 6.44 32.90 -2.59
CA VAL A 160 7.79 33.00 -2.00
C VAL A 160 8.86 32.56 -2.99
N ASN A 161 8.62 31.43 -3.66
CA ASN A 161 9.54 30.84 -4.61
C ASN A 161 8.75 30.22 -5.78
N PRO A 162 8.64 30.91 -6.92
CA PRO A 162 7.86 30.42 -8.07
C PRO A 162 8.30 29.05 -8.60
N SER A 163 9.57 28.66 -8.38
CA SER A 163 10.11 27.37 -8.79
C SER A 163 9.95 26.27 -7.72
N CYS A 164 9.42 26.60 -6.55
CA CYS A 164 9.25 25.63 -5.47
C CYS A 164 8.37 24.45 -5.88
N HIS A 165 8.90 23.24 -5.78
CA HIS A 165 8.20 21.99 -6.06
C HIS A 165 7.58 21.45 -4.78
N VAL A 166 6.27 21.37 -4.71
CA VAL A 166 5.52 20.99 -3.50
C VAL A 166 4.94 19.58 -3.63
N ILE A 167 5.21 18.74 -2.64
CA ILE A 167 4.86 17.33 -2.60
C ILE A 167 3.88 17.06 -1.47
N ILE A 168 2.80 16.33 -1.76
CA ILE A 168 1.94 15.73 -0.73
C ILE A 168 2.31 14.27 -0.53
N LYS A 169 2.49 13.85 0.73
CA LYS A 169 2.63 12.44 1.10
C LYS A 169 1.26 11.87 1.47
N PHE A 170 0.85 10.81 0.79
CA PHE A 170 -0.32 10.01 1.18
C PHE A 170 0.10 8.92 2.17
N PRO A 171 -0.59 8.78 3.31
CA PRO A 171 -0.25 7.80 4.33
C PRO A 171 -0.61 6.36 3.93
N ASN A 172 -0.05 5.41 4.68
CA ASN A 172 -0.22 3.97 4.50
C ASN A 172 -1.66 3.45 4.75
N TRP A 173 -2.49 4.22 5.46
CA TRP A 173 -3.88 3.84 5.79
C TRP A 173 -4.87 4.26 4.69
N TYR A 174 -4.60 3.84 3.45
CA TYR A 174 -5.37 4.20 2.26
C TYR A 174 -6.88 3.88 2.35
N PRO A 175 -7.37 2.86 3.09
CA PRO A 175 -8.81 2.62 3.20
C PRO A 175 -9.59 3.76 3.89
N TYR A 176 -8.86 4.64 4.60
CA TYR A 176 -9.45 5.73 5.39
C TYR A 176 -9.10 7.13 4.90
N HIS A 177 -8.45 7.28 3.77
CA HIS A 177 -8.00 8.57 3.25
C HIS A 177 -9.11 9.61 3.22
N SER A 178 -10.25 9.29 2.61
CA SER A 178 -11.35 10.24 2.47
C SER A 178 -11.99 10.66 3.80
N PHE A 179 -11.96 9.81 4.83
CA PHE A 179 -12.51 10.14 6.15
C PHE A 179 -11.71 11.22 6.88
N THR A 180 -10.44 11.38 6.54
CA THR A 180 -9.52 12.35 7.10
C THR A 180 -9.21 13.52 6.15
N GLY A 181 -9.95 13.59 5.05
CA GLY A 181 -9.86 14.66 4.08
C GLY A 181 -8.82 14.48 2.99
N TYR A 182 -8.03 13.40 2.98
CA TYR A 182 -7.20 13.08 1.83
C TYR A 182 -8.08 12.80 0.62
N ASN A 183 -7.77 13.49 -0.46
CA ASN A 183 -8.51 13.42 -1.72
C ASN A 183 -7.53 13.23 -2.89
N PRO A 184 -6.98 12.01 -3.07
CA PRO A 184 -5.99 11.75 -4.10
C PRO A 184 -6.46 12.10 -5.52
N LYS A 185 -7.77 11.99 -5.79
CA LYS A 185 -8.37 12.38 -7.07
C LYS A 185 -8.05 13.82 -7.46
N ASN A 186 -8.15 14.75 -6.50
CA ASN A 186 -7.94 16.16 -6.72
C ASN A 186 -6.51 16.59 -6.34
N GLU A 187 -6.01 16.13 -5.20
CA GLU A 187 -4.71 16.53 -4.65
C GLU A 187 -3.55 16.16 -5.58
N ARG A 188 -3.63 15.01 -6.30
CA ARG A 188 -2.64 14.65 -7.32
C ARG A 188 -2.47 15.69 -8.44
N ASN A 189 -3.47 16.55 -8.65
CA ASN A 189 -3.45 17.61 -9.65
C ASN A 189 -3.22 19.00 -9.04
N ILE A 190 -3.33 19.14 -7.74
CA ILE A 190 -3.07 20.39 -7.01
C ILE A 190 -1.58 20.51 -6.71
N PHE A 191 -0.97 19.45 -6.20
CA PHE A 191 0.46 19.39 -5.89
C PHE A 191 1.30 19.07 -7.12
N ASP A 192 2.56 19.48 -7.11
CA ASP A 192 3.49 19.24 -8.23
C ASP A 192 3.83 17.76 -8.38
N SER A 193 3.94 17.03 -7.26
CA SER A 193 4.06 15.58 -7.24
C SER A 193 3.49 15.00 -5.94
N ILE A 194 3.42 13.68 -5.87
CA ILE A 194 2.96 12.93 -4.72
C ILE A 194 4.07 12.05 -4.16
N TYR A 195 3.89 11.59 -2.93
CA TYR A 195 4.76 10.65 -2.24
C TYR A 195 3.91 9.67 -1.43
N THR A 196 4.44 8.51 -1.11
CA THR A 196 3.64 7.42 -0.54
C THR A 196 4.22 6.90 0.75
N GLY A 197 3.41 6.81 1.81
CA GLY A 197 3.76 6.10 3.04
C GLY A 197 3.71 4.59 2.80
N THR A 198 4.81 3.91 3.09
CA THR A 198 4.95 2.46 2.88
C THR A 198 5.27 1.71 4.17
N GLU A 199 4.98 2.32 5.30
CA GLU A 199 5.20 1.76 6.63
C GLU A 199 4.25 0.58 6.88
N THR A 200 4.78 -0.61 7.04
CA THR A 200 4.03 -1.80 7.49
C THR A 200 4.52 -2.33 8.83
N ARG A 201 5.76 -2.01 9.20
CA ARG A 201 6.34 -2.32 10.52
C ARG A 201 6.21 -3.81 10.86
N ASP A 202 6.09 -4.16 12.13
CA ASP A 202 5.65 -5.50 12.53
C ASP A 202 4.12 -5.59 12.37
N HIS A 203 3.67 -6.34 11.40
CA HIS A 203 2.24 -6.46 11.05
C HIS A 203 1.37 -7.14 12.11
N LYS A 204 1.96 -7.79 13.13
CA LYS A 204 1.25 -8.47 14.21
C LYS A 204 1.15 -7.63 15.48
N MET A 205 2.17 -6.82 15.74
CA MET A 205 2.32 -6.12 17.02
C MET A 205 2.03 -4.63 16.92
N THR A 206 1.80 -4.10 15.72
CA THR A 206 1.44 -2.69 15.53
C THR A 206 -0.05 -2.45 15.75
N GLN A 207 -0.41 -1.22 16.06
CA GLN A 207 -1.81 -0.80 16.16
C GLN A 207 -2.56 -0.87 14.82
N GLN A 208 -1.86 -0.70 13.72
CA GLN A 208 -2.45 -0.63 12.37
C GLN A 208 -2.73 -2.01 11.76
N ASN A 209 -1.96 -3.03 12.13
CA ASN A 209 -2.10 -4.40 11.63
C ASN A 209 -2.14 -4.47 10.09
N ILE A 210 -1.21 -3.79 9.42
CA ILE A 210 -1.15 -3.68 7.97
C ILE A 210 -0.36 -4.86 7.39
N PRO A 211 -0.89 -5.60 6.39
CA PRO A 211 -0.13 -6.66 5.73
C PRO A 211 1.09 -6.11 4.98
N ARG A 212 2.21 -6.81 5.04
CA ARG A 212 3.51 -6.35 4.52
C ARG A 212 3.52 -6.05 3.02
N TYR A 213 2.72 -6.80 2.24
CA TYR A 213 2.57 -6.55 0.80
C TYR A 213 2.07 -5.13 0.48
N MET A 214 1.42 -4.46 1.44
CA MET A 214 0.93 -3.09 1.28
C MET A 214 2.05 -2.11 0.90
N SER A 215 3.27 -2.29 1.39
CA SER A 215 4.41 -1.44 0.98
C SER A 215 4.67 -1.45 -0.53
N TYR A 216 4.38 -2.56 -1.21
CA TYR A 216 4.43 -2.67 -2.67
C TYR A 216 3.17 -2.13 -3.34
N SER A 217 2.01 -2.61 -2.91
CA SER A 217 0.75 -2.34 -3.60
C SER A 217 0.33 -0.88 -3.55
N ILE A 218 0.53 -0.19 -2.42
CA ILE A 218 0.20 1.24 -2.30
C ILE A 218 1.08 2.11 -3.21
N MET A 219 2.34 1.75 -3.39
CA MET A 219 3.23 2.41 -4.35
C MET A 219 2.71 2.23 -5.78
N ARG A 220 2.28 1.02 -6.14
CA ARG A 220 1.69 0.74 -7.46
C ARG A 220 0.38 1.50 -7.67
N TYR A 221 -0.48 1.53 -6.65
CA TYR A 221 -1.72 2.31 -6.70
C TYR A 221 -1.46 3.78 -7.00
N PHE A 222 -0.53 4.41 -6.29
CA PHE A 222 -0.24 5.82 -6.48
C PHE A 222 0.58 6.11 -7.75
N GLU A 223 1.39 5.18 -8.23
CA GLU A 223 2.00 5.30 -9.57
C GLU A 223 0.91 5.28 -10.66
N ASN A 224 -0.09 4.40 -10.54
CA ASN A 224 -1.23 4.36 -11.46
C ASN A 224 -2.16 5.57 -11.29
N ALA A 225 -2.28 6.12 -10.09
CA ALA A 225 -3.06 7.34 -9.83
C ALA A 225 -2.42 8.60 -10.42
N ALA A 226 -1.09 8.70 -10.41
CA ALA A 226 -0.34 9.86 -10.90
C ALA A 226 0.92 9.40 -11.66
N PRO A 227 0.77 8.84 -12.86
CA PRO A 227 1.87 8.24 -13.61
C PRO A 227 3.06 9.18 -13.76
N GLY A 228 4.25 8.71 -13.39
CA GLY A 228 5.49 9.47 -13.44
C GLY A 228 5.66 10.55 -12.38
N ARG A 229 4.64 10.83 -11.56
CA ARG A 229 4.66 11.88 -10.51
C ARG A 229 4.64 11.33 -9.08
N ASN A 230 4.62 10.00 -8.88
CA ASN A 230 4.89 9.41 -7.57
C ASN A 230 6.40 9.46 -7.31
N GLY A 231 6.83 10.36 -6.43
CA GLY A 231 8.24 10.65 -6.18
C GLY A 231 8.98 9.55 -5.45
N GLY A 232 8.27 8.77 -4.62
CA GLY A 232 8.90 7.70 -3.86
C GLY A 232 8.06 7.15 -2.72
N GLY A 233 8.66 6.25 -1.97
CA GLY A 233 8.11 5.64 -0.77
C GLY A 233 8.83 6.08 0.50
N TRP A 234 8.17 5.98 1.62
CA TRP A 234 8.62 6.47 2.91
C TRP A 234 8.24 5.47 4.00
N TYR A 235 9.20 5.02 4.77
CA TYR A 235 8.97 4.12 5.89
C TYR A 235 9.88 4.44 7.08
N ASP A 236 9.58 3.85 8.23
CA ASP A 236 10.25 4.11 9.49
C ASP A 236 10.66 2.81 10.23
N ALA A 237 11.35 2.99 11.36
CA ALA A 237 11.78 1.90 12.23
C ALA A 237 10.86 1.71 13.45
N PHE A 238 9.81 2.53 13.58
CA PHE A 238 8.87 2.39 14.70
C PHE A 238 8.18 1.03 14.66
N ASP A 239 8.02 0.41 15.82
CA ASP A 239 7.41 -0.91 15.95
C ASP A 239 7.99 -2.00 15.02
N CYS A 240 9.26 -1.87 14.65
CA CYS A 240 10.04 -2.91 13.99
C CYS A 240 10.85 -3.65 15.05
N TYR A 241 10.55 -4.93 15.28
CA TYR A 241 11.19 -5.74 16.32
C TYR A 241 12.28 -6.66 15.76
N THR A 242 12.25 -6.92 14.47
CA THR A 242 13.24 -7.74 13.78
C THR A 242 13.86 -6.98 12.59
N HIS A 243 15.01 -7.46 12.11
CA HIS A 243 15.60 -6.94 10.88
C HIS A 243 14.64 -7.08 9.68
N LEU A 244 13.87 -8.16 9.62
CA LEU A 244 12.91 -8.38 8.54
C LEU A 244 11.78 -7.36 8.56
N ASP A 245 11.25 -6.98 9.72
CA ASP A 245 10.21 -5.95 9.82
C ASP A 245 10.66 -4.64 9.18
N TYR A 246 11.92 -4.25 9.43
CA TYR A 246 12.48 -3.02 8.88
C TYR A 246 12.85 -3.14 7.39
N THR A 247 13.52 -4.23 7.01
CA THR A 247 14.05 -4.39 5.65
C THR A 247 12.97 -4.71 4.63
N GLU A 248 11.92 -5.45 4.99
CA GLU A 248 10.82 -5.78 4.06
C GLU A 248 10.08 -4.55 3.57
N GLN A 249 9.90 -3.51 4.40
CA GLN A 249 9.33 -2.24 3.96
C GLN A 249 10.15 -1.66 2.80
N GLY A 250 11.47 -1.65 2.92
CA GLY A 250 12.38 -1.19 1.87
C GLY A 250 12.36 -2.08 0.63
N ILE A 251 12.40 -3.40 0.81
CA ILE A 251 12.38 -4.37 -0.29
C ILE A 251 11.13 -4.17 -1.15
N PHE A 252 9.96 -4.15 -0.54
CA PHE A 252 8.70 -4.05 -1.29
C PHE A 252 8.51 -2.67 -1.91
N THR A 253 8.99 -1.62 -1.24
CA THR A 253 8.99 -0.26 -1.82
C THR A 253 9.86 -0.21 -3.08
N VAL A 254 11.07 -0.77 -3.04
CA VAL A 254 11.97 -0.80 -4.21
C VAL A 254 11.40 -1.66 -5.34
N LEU A 255 10.89 -2.85 -5.04
CA LEU A 255 10.31 -3.77 -6.04
C LEU A 255 9.13 -3.17 -6.79
N SER A 256 8.44 -2.20 -6.21
CA SER A 256 7.35 -1.45 -6.87
C SER A 256 7.83 -0.51 -7.99
N GLY A 257 9.14 -0.32 -8.14
CA GLY A 257 9.73 0.64 -9.07
C GLY A 257 9.82 2.06 -8.49
N ALA A 258 9.87 2.20 -7.15
CA ALA A 258 10.04 3.51 -6.50
C ALA A 258 11.32 4.21 -6.95
N LYS A 259 11.22 5.51 -7.26
CA LYS A 259 12.35 6.34 -7.69
C LYS A 259 13.23 6.77 -6.53
N GLU A 260 12.63 7.00 -5.38
CA GLU A 260 13.31 7.40 -4.15
C GLU A 260 12.69 6.67 -2.95
N ILE A 261 13.52 6.34 -1.98
CA ILE A 261 13.10 5.75 -0.71
C ILE A 261 13.53 6.70 0.40
N THR A 262 12.57 7.21 1.18
CA THR A 262 12.85 8.06 2.33
C THR A 262 12.80 7.26 3.61
N LEU A 263 13.90 7.29 4.34
CA LEU A 263 14.03 6.70 5.68
C LEU A 263 13.63 7.75 6.72
N PHE A 264 12.60 7.50 7.48
CA PHE A 264 12.18 8.34 8.59
C PHE A 264 12.63 7.71 9.91
N CYS A 265 13.27 8.40 10.81
CA CYS A 265 13.94 9.68 10.68
C CYS A 265 15.34 9.58 11.31
N TYR A 266 16.18 10.58 11.12
CA TYR A 266 17.59 10.58 11.52
C TYR A 266 17.84 10.08 12.95
N SER A 267 17.12 10.62 13.94
CA SER A 267 17.26 10.21 15.36
C SER A 267 16.68 8.83 15.69
N HIS A 268 15.71 8.33 14.91
CA HIS A 268 14.96 7.11 15.21
C HIS A 268 15.27 5.93 14.29
N ILE A 269 16.25 6.04 13.41
CA ILE A 269 16.80 4.85 12.74
C ILE A 269 17.72 4.18 13.75
N TYR A 270 17.38 2.95 14.15
CA TYR A 270 18.17 2.20 15.09
C TYR A 270 19.45 1.67 14.43
N ASP A 271 20.59 1.89 15.07
CA ASP A 271 21.91 1.58 14.52
C ASP A 271 22.06 0.11 14.08
N HIS A 272 21.42 -0.81 14.80
CA HIS A 272 21.49 -2.24 14.46
C HIS A 272 20.76 -2.62 13.17
N PHE A 273 19.80 -1.79 12.67
CA PHE A 273 19.17 -2.03 11.37
C PHE A 273 19.98 -1.53 10.18
N VAL A 274 20.86 -0.55 10.40
CA VAL A 274 21.55 0.19 9.34
C VAL A 274 22.42 -0.69 8.44
N PRO A 275 23.32 -1.55 8.97
CA PRO A 275 24.16 -2.40 8.11
C PRO A 275 23.34 -3.38 7.27
N GLY A 276 22.29 -3.97 7.87
CA GLY A 276 21.38 -4.90 7.17
C GLY A 276 20.62 -4.21 6.04
N MET A 277 20.11 -3.00 6.29
CA MET A 277 19.41 -2.22 5.26
C MET A 277 20.35 -1.81 4.12
N GLY A 278 21.58 -1.40 4.44
CA GLY A 278 22.59 -1.07 3.43
C GLY A 278 22.90 -2.26 2.53
N TYR A 279 23.10 -3.43 3.11
CA TYR A 279 23.30 -4.68 2.36
C TYR A 279 22.10 -4.99 1.44
N VAL A 280 20.90 -4.85 1.96
CA VAL A 280 19.66 -5.09 1.19
C VAL A 280 19.56 -4.12 0.02
N PHE A 281 19.83 -2.83 0.23
CA PHE A 281 19.80 -1.85 -0.85
C PHE A 281 20.85 -2.10 -1.94
N ASP A 282 22.07 -2.51 -1.57
CA ASP A 282 23.09 -2.88 -2.57
C ASP A 282 22.63 -4.06 -3.43
N ARG A 283 22.03 -5.10 -2.83
CA ARG A 283 21.47 -6.25 -3.54
C ARG A 283 20.30 -5.88 -4.43
N LEU A 284 19.37 -5.07 -3.93
CA LEU A 284 18.20 -4.60 -4.70
C LEU A 284 18.61 -3.73 -5.89
N ASP A 285 19.65 -2.91 -5.75
CA ASP A 285 20.15 -2.10 -6.87
C ASP A 285 20.68 -2.97 -8.02
N GLU A 286 21.36 -4.07 -7.68
CA GLU A 286 21.77 -5.06 -8.68
C GLU A 286 20.58 -5.78 -9.32
N ASP A 287 19.60 -6.18 -8.51
CA ASP A 287 18.44 -6.93 -8.97
C ASP A 287 17.50 -6.07 -9.81
N MET A 288 17.24 -4.82 -9.41
CA MET A 288 16.41 -3.88 -10.18
C MET A 288 16.98 -3.58 -11.57
N SER A 289 18.31 -3.67 -11.74
CA SER A 289 18.95 -3.55 -13.06
C SER A 289 18.56 -4.68 -14.05
N LYS A 290 18.04 -5.79 -13.54
CA LYS A 290 17.61 -6.96 -14.32
C LYS A 290 16.10 -6.99 -14.54
N LEU A 291 15.32 -6.22 -13.78
CA LEU A 291 13.88 -6.23 -13.78
C LEU A 291 13.31 -5.12 -14.68
N GLY A 292 12.18 -5.38 -15.31
CA GLY A 292 11.44 -4.42 -16.12
C GLY A 292 10.44 -3.62 -15.29
N LYS A 293 9.33 -3.23 -15.92
CA LYS A 293 8.23 -2.55 -15.23
C LYS A 293 7.34 -3.57 -14.52
N PRO A 294 6.93 -3.30 -13.28
CA PRO A 294 6.00 -4.16 -12.56
C PRO A 294 4.64 -4.27 -13.27
N TYR A 295 4.03 -5.45 -13.22
CA TYR A 295 2.65 -5.68 -13.63
C TYR A 295 2.02 -6.82 -12.82
N GLY A 296 0.71 -7.03 -12.93
CA GLY A 296 0.03 -8.10 -12.23
C GLY A 296 -1.45 -8.20 -12.59
N ILE A 297 -2.23 -8.82 -11.72
CA ILE A 297 -3.68 -8.87 -11.82
C ILE A 297 -4.23 -7.50 -11.44
N ASN A 298 -4.94 -6.85 -12.34
CA ASN A 298 -5.52 -5.54 -12.08
C ASN A 298 -6.58 -5.62 -10.99
N ALA A 299 -6.47 -4.76 -9.99
CA ALA A 299 -7.45 -4.58 -8.92
C ALA A 299 -7.99 -3.15 -8.97
N TYR A 300 -9.29 -3.01 -9.23
CA TYR A 300 -9.94 -1.71 -9.34
C TYR A 300 -10.35 -1.19 -7.96
N ILE A 301 -9.70 -0.12 -7.53
CA ILE A 301 -9.98 0.58 -6.26
C ILE A 301 -10.27 2.04 -6.60
N PRO A 302 -11.54 2.42 -6.84
CA PRO A 302 -11.91 3.81 -7.18
C PRO A 302 -11.42 4.79 -6.12
N PHE A 303 -11.13 6.02 -6.54
CA PHE A 303 -10.92 7.11 -5.58
C PHE A 303 -12.10 7.23 -4.62
N ASP A 304 -11.82 7.63 -3.38
CA ASP A 304 -12.81 7.83 -2.32
C ASP A 304 -13.62 6.58 -1.96
N SER A 305 -13.13 5.41 -2.28
CA SER A 305 -13.73 4.14 -1.93
C SER A 305 -13.16 3.58 -0.61
N TYR A 306 -13.91 2.65 -0.02
CA TYR A 306 -13.53 1.93 1.18
C TYR A 306 -14.31 0.60 1.27
N GLY A 307 -13.81 -0.32 2.05
CA GLY A 307 -14.41 -1.63 2.30
C GLY A 307 -13.40 -2.77 2.13
N GLU A 308 -13.63 -3.89 2.82
CA GLU A 308 -12.74 -5.06 2.85
C GLU A 308 -11.27 -4.68 2.99
N GLU A 309 -10.93 -4.06 4.13
CA GLU A 309 -9.63 -3.45 4.40
C GLU A 309 -8.46 -4.34 4.00
N TYR A 310 -7.54 -3.78 3.20
CA TYR A 310 -6.32 -4.45 2.74
C TYR A 310 -6.52 -5.80 2.05
N ILE A 311 -7.72 -6.13 1.55
CA ILE A 311 -7.98 -7.46 0.97
C ILE A 311 -7.05 -7.77 -0.22
N THR A 312 -6.76 -6.80 -1.06
CA THR A 312 -5.85 -6.98 -2.20
C THR A 312 -4.41 -7.22 -1.75
N ASP A 313 -4.02 -6.69 -0.59
CA ASP A 313 -2.69 -6.93 0.01
C ASP A 313 -2.60 -8.36 0.56
N TYR A 314 -3.68 -8.88 1.15
CA TYR A 314 -3.75 -10.30 1.53
C TYR A 314 -3.72 -11.21 0.30
N PHE A 315 -4.30 -10.81 -0.83
CA PHE A 315 -4.13 -11.56 -2.09
C PHE A 315 -2.67 -11.61 -2.54
N GLY A 316 -1.91 -10.52 -2.34
CA GLY A 316 -0.46 -10.52 -2.52
C GLY A 316 0.23 -11.59 -1.65
N HIS A 317 -0.16 -11.70 -0.40
CA HIS A 317 0.34 -12.73 0.52
C HIS A 317 -0.10 -14.16 0.16
N MET A 318 -1.16 -14.32 -0.64
CA MET A 318 -1.52 -15.61 -1.23
C MET A 318 -0.61 -15.99 -2.41
N GLY A 319 0.35 -15.14 -2.80
CA GLY A 319 1.23 -15.35 -3.94
C GLY A 319 0.62 -14.93 -5.28
N LEU A 320 -0.36 -14.03 -5.25
CA LEU A 320 -0.93 -13.41 -6.44
C LEU A 320 -0.25 -12.05 -6.68
N PRO A 321 0.32 -11.80 -7.86
CA PRO A 321 0.86 -10.47 -8.18
C PRO A 321 -0.30 -9.50 -8.44
N ILE A 322 -0.41 -8.45 -7.62
CA ILE A 322 -1.53 -7.50 -7.67
C ILE A 322 -1.05 -6.16 -8.23
N GLU A 323 -1.84 -5.58 -9.15
CA GLU A 323 -1.64 -4.25 -9.69
C GLU A 323 -2.87 -3.39 -9.41
N PRO A 324 -2.92 -2.69 -8.27
CA PRO A 324 -4.07 -1.86 -7.92
C PRO A 324 -4.07 -0.55 -8.71
N SER A 325 -5.28 -0.09 -9.09
CA SER A 325 -5.47 1.15 -9.84
C SER A 325 -6.77 1.85 -9.44
N PRO A 326 -6.80 3.19 -9.38
CA PRO A 326 -8.04 3.94 -9.19
C PRO A 326 -8.87 4.05 -10.47
N GLU A 327 -8.33 3.66 -11.62
CA GLU A 327 -9.02 3.67 -12.91
C GLU A 327 -9.39 2.24 -13.31
N TYR A 328 -10.62 2.08 -13.80
CA TYR A 328 -11.05 0.82 -14.40
C TYR A 328 -10.39 0.67 -15.77
N ASP A 329 -9.68 -0.42 -15.92
CA ASP A 329 -9.06 -0.75 -17.18
C ASP A 329 -9.79 -1.96 -17.80
N ASP A 330 -9.86 -2.03 -19.13
CA ASP A 330 -10.53 -3.09 -19.87
C ASP A 330 -9.58 -4.30 -20.06
N SER A 331 -8.92 -4.70 -18.96
CA SER A 331 -8.01 -5.85 -18.98
C SER A 331 -8.75 -7.19 -19.00
N ARG A 332 -8.05 -8.24 -19.46
CA ARG A 332 -8.62 -9.59 -19.54
C ARG A 332 -8.94 -10.23 -18.19
N ILE A 333 -8.33 -9.74 -17.11
CA ILE A 333 -8.57 -10.21 -15.75
C ILE A 333 -8.60 -9.02 -14.79
N MET A 334 -9.64 -8.95 -13.96
CA MET A 334 -9.90 -7.85 -13.05
C MET A 334 -10.35 -8.37 -11.69
N ILE A 335 -9.83 -7.78 -10.62
CA ILE A 335 -10.32 -7.99 -9.25
C ILE A 335 -11.24 -6.83 -8.87
N LEU A 336 -12.44 -7.16 -8.42
CA LEU A 336 -13.45 -6.23 -7.89
C LEU A 336 -13.76 -6.58 -6.44
N THR A 337 -13.56 -5.61 -5.55
CA THR A 337 -13.80 -5.73 -4.11
C THR A 337 -14.96 -4.85 -3.67
N GLU A 338 -15.28 -4.81 -2.39
CA GLU A 338 -16.30 -3.89 -1.85
C GLU A 338 -16.01 -2.43 -2.25
N SER A 339 -14.75 -2.02 -2.26
CA SER A 339 -14.34 -0.68 -2.74
C SER A 339 -14.76 -0.42 -4.18
N SER A 340 -14.67 -1.42 -5.06
CA SER A 340 -15.05 -1.29 -6.48
C SER A 340 -16.54 -0.99 -6.67
N ALA A 341 -17.38 -1.47 -5.76
CA ALA A 341 -18.83 -1.25 -5.79
C ALA A 341 -19.26 0.20 -5.46
N LYS A 342 -18.32 1.07 -5.12
CA LYS A 342 -18.58 2.52 -5.01
C LYS A 342 -18.75 3.19 -6.37
N ASP A 343 -18.23 2.58 -7.42
CA ASP A 343 -18.52 2.98 -8.80
C ASP A 343 -19.93 2.54 -9.21
N LYS A 344 -20.82 3.49 -9.46
CA LYS A 344 -22.22 3.22 -9.82
C LYS A 344 -22.37 2.48 -11.16
N ASP A 345 -21.37 2.55 -12.02
CA ASP A 345 -21.35 1.89 -13.33
C ASP A 345 -20.61 0.56 -13.31
N ILE A 346 -20.19 0.06 -12.13
CA ILE A 346 -19.31 -1.11 -12.02
C ILE A 346 -19.92 -2.38 -12.63
N VAL A 347 -21.24 -2.58 -12.48
CA VAL A 347 -21.91 -3.76 -13.04
C VAL A 347 -21.83 -3.74 -14.57
N LYS A 348 -22.08 -2.60 -15.21
CA LYS A 348 -21.95 -2.45 -16.67
C LYS A 348 -20.52 -2.67 -17.16
N LYS A 349 -19.54 -2.13 -16.40
CA LYS A 349 -18.12 -2.33 -16.70
C LYS A 349 -17.72 -3.81 -16.59
N MET A 350 -18.16 -4.46 -15.52
CA MET A 350 -17.96 -5.90 -15.32
C MET A 350 -18.57 -6.73 -16.47
N GLU A 351 -19.84 -6.46 -16.83
CA GLU A 351 -20.53 -7.16 -17.92
C GLU A 351 -19.83 -6.96 -19.26
N ALA A 352 -19.32 -5.75 -19.52
CA ALA A 352 -18.55 -5.47 -20.73
C ALA A 352 -17.24 -6.28 -20.79
N THR A 353 -16.51 -6.39 -19.66
CA THR A 353 -15.29 -7.21 -19.57
C THR A 353 -15.62 -8.69 -19.79
N LEU A 354 -16.66 -9.21 -19.15
CA LEU A 354 -17.10 -10.60 -19.29
C LEU A 354 -17.60 -10.90 -20.72
N GLY A 355 -18.34 -9.97 -21.33
CA GLY A 355 -18.83 -10.09 -22.71
C GLY A 355 -17.73 -10.21 -23.77
N LYS A 356 -16.53 -9.71 -23.48
CA LYS A 356 -15.32 -9.84 -24.31
C LYS A 356 -14.50 -11.10 -24.01
N GLY A 357 -15.01 -12.01 -23.19
CA GLY A 357 -14.29 -13.22 -22.77
C GLY A 357 -13.31 -13.01 -21.63
N GLY A 358 -13.40 -11.87 -20.92
CA GLY A 358 -12.57 -11.58 -19.76
C GLY A 358 -12.94 -12.40 -18.52
N LYS A 359 -12.09 -12.32 -17.51
CA LYS A 359 -12.28 -12.94 -16.20
C LYS A 359 -12.43 -11.85 -15.15
N VAL A 360 -13.45 -11.98 -14.31
CA VAL A 360 -13.67 -11.05 -13.21
C VAL A 360 -13.70 -11.83 -11.90
N ILE A 361 -12.80 -11.47 -11.00
CA ILE A 361 -12.68 -12.03 -9.64
C ILE A 361 -13.40 -11.06 -8.72
N THR A 362 -14.41 -11.53 -8.01
CA THR A 362 -15.19 -10.72 -7.08
C THR A 362 -15.10 -11.26 -5.67
N THR A 363 -15.36 -10.41 -4.69
CA THR A 363 -15.33 -10.76 -3.28
C THR A 363 -16.73 -10.73 -2.67
N THR A 364 -16.86 -11.24 -1.45
CA THR A 364 -18.08 -11.14 -0.63
C THR A 364 -18.56 -9.69 -0.53
N GLY A 365 -17.65 -8.76 -0.19
CA GLY A 365 -17.98 -7.35 -0.03
C GLY A 365 -18.44 -6.69 -1.32
N PHE A 366 -17.85 -7.07 -2.46
CA PHE A 366 -18.33 -6.59 -3.75
C PHE A 366 -19.81 -6.90 -3.95
N TRP A 367 -20.23 -8.14 -3.77
CA TRP A 367 -21.65 -8.54 -4.00
C TRP A 367 -22.60 -8.05 -2.92
N ARG A 368 -22.13 -7.84 -1.70
CA ARG A 368 -22.95 -7.19 -0.67
C ARG A 368 -23.46 -5.82 -1.13
N GLU A 369 -22.66 -5.11 -1.91
CA GLU A 369 -23.03 -3.79 -2.43
C GLU A 369 -23.56 -3.86 -3.88
N ALA A 370 -22.92 -4.59 -4.78
CA ALA A 370 -23.29 -4.63 -6.20
C ALA A 370 -24.64 -5.29 -6.47
N SER A 371 -25.07 -6.25 -5.65
CA SER A 371 -26.41 -6.86 -5.78
C SER A 371 -27.53 -5.83 -5.65
N LYS A 372 -27.30 -4.75 -4.92
CA LYS A 372 -28.24 -3.62 -4.80
C LYS A 372 -28.39 -2.83 -6.10
N MET A 373 -27.52 -3.04 -7.08
CA MET A 373 -27.55 -2.38 -8.40
C MET A 373 -28.25 -3.22 -9.49
N GLY A 374 -28.94 -4.31 -9.11
CA GLY A 374 -29.79 -5.10 -10.00
C GLY A 374 -29.13 -6.31 -10.67
N ALA A 375 -27.87 -6.65 -10.34
CA ALA A 375 -27.23 -7.89 -10.77
C ALA A 375 -27.15 -8.86 -9.58
N GLU A 376 -27.80 -10.02 -9.69
CA GLU A 376 -27.92 -11.00 -8.61
C GLU A 376 -27.53 -12.42 -9.07
N PRO A 377 -26.27 -12.65 -9.54
CA PRO A 377 -25.83 -14.00 -9.94
C PRO A 377 -25.61 -14.91 -8.72
N PHE A 378 -25.60 -14.35 -7.53
CA PHE A 378 -25.37 -15.07 -6.28
C PHE A 378 -26.41 -14.70 -5.23
N ARG A 379 -26.73 -15.64 -4.34
CA ARG A 379 -27.62 -15.45 -3.19
C ARG A 379 -26.81 -15.40 -1.91
N ILE A 380 -27.12 -14.43 -1.05
CA ILE A 380 -26.56 -14.39 0.32
C ILE A 380 -27.26 -15.46 1.17
N LYS A 381 -26.45 -16.25 1.86
CA LYS A 381 -26.88 -17.04 3.02
C LYS A 381 -26.23 -16.41 4.25
N ALA A 382 -27.03 -15.74 5.06
CA ALA A 382 -26.60 -15.05 6.28
C ALA A 382 -26.29 -16.02 7.43
N ASN A 383 -25.59 -17.11 7.18
CA ASN A 383 -25.22 -18.08 8.20
C ASN A 383 -23.72 -17.97 8.50
N VAL A 384 -23.43 -17.77 9.78
CA VAL A 384 -22.06 -17.86 10.27
C VAL A 384 -21.60 -19.31 10.19
N ARG A 385 -20.51 -19.56 9.49
CA ARG A 385 -19.89 -20.88 9.29
C ARG A 385 -18.42 -20.84 9.71
N LYS A 386 -17.95 -21.93 10.27
CA LYS A 386 -16.57 -22.06 10.73
C LYS A 386 -15.91 -23.20 9.94
N ALA A 387 -14.96 -22.87 9.05
CA ALA A 387 -14.24 -23.89 8.29
C ALA A 387 -13.01 -24.38 9.05
N ASP A 388 -12.98 -25.66 9.31
CA ASP A 388 -11.82 -26.38 9.82
C ASP A 388 -11.15 -27.24 8.74
N ASN A 389 -11.89 -27.56 7.65
CA ASN A 389 -11.43 -28.31 6.51
C ASN A 389 -11.95 -27.68 5.21
N TYR A 390 -11.26 -28.01 4.13
CA TYR A 390 -11.62 -27.56 2.78
C TYR A 390 -11.55 -28.72 1.80
N ALA A 391 -12.25 -28.60 0.66
CA ALA A 391 -12.13 -29.52 -0.46
C ALA A 391 -12.25 -28.76 -1.77
N HIS A 392 -11.61 -29.24 -2.84
CA HIS A 392 -11.67 -28.63 -4.17
C HIS A 392 -11.79 -29.61 -5.33
N GLU A 393 -11.86 -30.91 -5.04
CA GLU A 393 -12.10 -31.93 -6.06
C GLU A 393 -13.51 -32.50 -5.93
N ILE A 394 -14.19 -32.64 -7.06
CA ILE A 394 -15.55 -33.16 -7.16
C ILE A 394 -15.51 -34.45 -7.96
N ASP A 395 -16.13 -35.51 -7.45
CA ASP A 395 -16.42 -36.73 -8.19
C ASP A 395 -17.93 -37.05 -8.15
N ILE A 396 -18.30 -38.21 -8.70
CA ILE A 396 -19.70 -38.68 -8.74
C ILE A 396 -20.33 -38.79 -7.34
N CYS A 397 -19.52 -39.01 -6.32
CA CYS A 397 -19.95 -39.16 -4.92
C CYS A 397 -19.83 -37.89 -4.07
N GLY A 398 -19.35 -36.78 -4.66
CA GLY A 398 -19.17 -35.52 -3.97
C GLY A 398 -17.72 -35.03 -3.96
N PHE A 399 -17.32 -34.36 -2.89
CA PHE A 399 -15.96 -33.85 -2.78
C PHE A 399 -15.02 -34.94 -2.24
N LYS A 400 -13.86 -35.08 -2.89
CA LYS A 400 -12.72 -35.86 -2.43
C LYS A 400 -11.61 -34.94 -1.94
N ASN A 401 -10.60 -35.53 -1.32
CA ASN A 401 -9.39 -34.85 -0.87
C ASN A 401 -9.71 -33.65 0.04
N TYR A 402 -9.98 -33.97 1.29
CA TYR A 402 -10.20 -32.98 2.34
C TYR A 402 -8.86 -32.50 2.88
N PHE A 403 -8.70 -31.19 2.95
CA PHE A 403 -7.49 -30.53 3.41
C PHE A 403 -7.76 -29.80 4.72
N PRO A 404 -7.23 -30.28 5.85
CA PRO A 404 -7.40 -29.59 7.13
C PRO A 404 -6.65 -28.27 7.14
N SER A 405 -7.28 -27.25 7.71
CA SER A 405 -6.62 -26.00 8.03
C SER A 405 -5.83 -26.15 9.34
N SER A 406 -4.68 -25.50 9.43
CA SER A 406 -3.93 -25.42 10.70
C SER A 406 -4.68 -24.63 11.78
N ASP A 407 -5.60 -23.78 11.38
CA ASP A 407 -6.47 -22.96 12.22
C ASP A 407 -7.80 -22.72 11.51
N SER A 408 -8.87 -22.57 12.27
CA SER A 408 -10.19 -22.37 11.70
C SER A 408 -10.41 -20.93 11.23
N ALA A 409 -11.18 -20.76 10.15
CA ALA A 409 -11.63 -19.47 9.66
C ALA A 409 -13.14 -19.32 9.78
N LEU A 410 -13.60 -18.15 10.22
CA LEU A 410 -15.01 -17.79 10.34
C LEU A 410 -15.48 -17.06 9.09
N TYR A 411 -16.62 -17.49 8.54
CA TYR A 411 -17.31 -16.84 7.43
C TYR A 411 -18.67 -16.34 7.92
N SER A 412 -18.96 -15.06 7.75
CA SER A 412 -20.22 -14.45 8.23
C SER A 412 -21.27 -14.31 7.14
N ASP A 413 -20.87 -13.84 5.96
CA ASP A 413 -21.74 -13.72 4.80
C ASP A 413 -21.27 -14.70 3.73
N ILE A 414 -22.12 -15.67 3.39
CA ILE A 414 -21.77 -16.68 2.40
C ILE A 414 -22.70 -16.53 1.21
N PHE A 415 -22.12 -16.21 0.07
CA PHE A 415 -22.84 -16.24 -1.20
C PHE A 415 -22.82 -17.64 -1.80
N SER A 416 -23.89 -18.01 -2.43
CA SER A 416 -24.03 -19.25 -3.18
C SER A 416 -24.52 -18.98 -4.60
N PRO A 417 -24.23 -19.83 -5.60
CA PRO A 417 -24.70 -19.63 -6.96
C PRO A 417 -26.24 -19.76 -7.03
N VAL A 418 -26.83 -18.95 -7.91
CA VAL A 418 -28.30 -18.99 -8.18
C VAL A 418 -28.63 -20.05 -9.22
N ASN A 419 -27.73 -20.27 -10.17
CA ASN A 419 -27.90 -21.18 -11.32
C ASN A 419 -26.59 -21.94 -11.61
N ASP A 420 -26.05 -21.88 -12.79
CA ASP A 420 -24.94 -22.69 -13.32
C ASP A 420 -23.55 -22.47 -12.69
N GLY A 421 -23.48 -21.89 -11.51
CA GLY A 421 -22.22 -21.70 -10.78
C GLY A 421 -21.70 -23.00 -10.17
N TRP A 422 -20.38 -23.17 -10.24
CA TRP A 422 -19.68 -24.34 -9.70
C TRP A 422 -18.93 -23.98 -8.42
N ASN A 423 -19.14 -24.79 -7.38
CA ASN A 423 -18.34 -24.70 -6.15
C ASN A 423 -16.95 -25.30 -6.41
N THR A 424 -16.00 -24.46 -6.78
CA THR A 424 -14.62 -24.87 -7.11
C THR A 424 -13.82 -25.21 -5.87
N VAL A 425 -14.08 -24.48 -4.77
CA VAL A 425 -13.55 -24.74 -3.42
C VAL A 425 -14.70 -24.63 -2.43
N VAL A 426 -14.79 -25.55 -1.51
CA VAL A 426 -15.75 -25.52 -0.39
C VAL A 426 -15.04 -25.57 0.94
N GLY A 427 -15.65 -24.91 1.93
CA GLY A 427 -15.35 -25.09 3.33
C GLY A 427 -16.30 -26.11 3.97
N LEU A 428 -15.85 -26.76 5.01
CA LEU A 428 -16.60 -27.79 5.73
C LEU A 428 -16.68 -27.46 7.21
N ASP A 429 -17.86 -27.68 7.76
CA ASP A 429 -18.13 -27.68 9.19
C ASP A 429 -19.11 -28.82 9.55
N ASP A 430 -19.55 -28.87 10.81
CA ASP A 430 -20.48 -29.90 11.31
C ASP A 430 -21.85 -29.87 10.59
N SER A 431 -22.20 -28.76 9.93
CA SER A 431 -23.46 -28.59 9.20
C SER A 431 -23.35 -28.99 7.72
N GLY A 432 -22.15 -29.36 7.25
CA GLY A 432 -21.89 -29.75 5.87
C GLY A 432 -20.96 -28.78 5.11
N VAL A 433 -21.18 -28.63 3.81
CA VAL A 433 -20.32 -27.81 2.94
C VAL A 433 -20.92 -26.44 2.66
N PHE A 434 -20.05 -25.46 2.38
CA PHE A 434 -20.44 -24.14 1.91
C PHE A 434 -19.41 -23.61 0.90
N PRO A 435 -19.82 -22.73 -0.06
CA PRO A 435 -18.92 -22.24 -1.09
C PRO A 435 -17.81 -21.36 -0.52
N VAL A 436 -16.56 -21.56 -0.97
CA VAL A 436 -15.43 -20.65 -0.76
C VAL A 436 -15.03 -20.00 -2.07
N LEU A 437 -14.83 -20.76 -3.14
CA LEU A 437 -14.62 -20.22 -4.47
C LEU A 437 -15.71 -20.76 -5.41
N ILE A 438 -16.43 -19.84 -6.04
CA ILE A 438 -17.43 -20.13 -7.06
C ILE A 438 -16.88 -19.70 -8.41
N LYS A 439 -17.08 -20.52 -9.43
CA LYS A 439 -16.78 -20.24 -10.83
C LYS A 439 -18.07 -20.29 -11.63
N GLN A 440 -18.35 -19.26 -12.39
CA GLN A 440 -19.56 -19.15 -13.19
C GLN A 440 -19.21 -18.66 -14.60
N LYS A 441 -19.77 -19.30 -15.62
CA LYS A 441 -19.72 -18.79 -16.97
C LYS A 441 -20.70 -17.60 -17.09
N TRP A 442 -20.22 -16.50 -17.69
CA TRP A 442 -21.04 -15.31 -17.96
C TRP A 442 -20.73 -14.82 -19.37
N GLY A 443 -21.62 -15.09 -20.31
CA GLY A 443 -21.35 -14.85 -21.72
C GLY A 443 -20.13 -15.66 -22.20
N GLU A 444 -19.18 -15.00 -22.78
CA GLU A 444 -17.89 -15.59 -23.19
C GLU A 444 -16.83 -15.57 -22.07
N GLY A 445 -17.10 -14.86 -20.97
CA GLY A 445 -16.20 -14.68 -19.85
C GLY A 445 -16.45 -15.62 -18.68
N ILE A 446 -15.64 -15.45 -17.64
CA ILE A 446 -15.72 -16.21 -16.40
C ILE A 446 -15.81 -15.24 -15.22
N LEU A 447 -16.88 -15.39 -14.44
CA LEU A 447 -17.07 -14.69 -13.18
C LEU A 447 -16.66 -15.62 -12.03
N TYR A 448 -15.77 -15.12 -11.17
CA TYR A 448 -15.43 -15.77 -9.92
C TYR A 448 -15.99 -15.00 -8.73
N LEU A 449 -16.42 -15.73 -7.73
CA LEU A 449 -16.68 -15.19 -6.39
C LEU A 449 -15.81 -15.95 -5.39
N LEU A 450 -14.97 -15.22 -4.70
CA LEU A 450 -14.24 -15.69 -3.52
C LEU A 450 -14.96 -15.19 -2.26
N ASN A 451 -15.55 -16.10 -1.50
CA ASN A 451 -16.10 -15.79 -0.19
C ASN A 451 -14.96 -15.54 0.78
N ILE A 452 -14.90 -14.31 1.29
CA ILE A 452 -13.83 -13.86 2.16
C ILE A 452 -14.17 -14.20 3.61
N PRO A 453 -13.23 -14.71 4.43
CA PRO A 453 -13.42 -14.86 5.86
C PRO A 453 -13.83 -13.54 6.52
N HIS A 454 -14.52 -13.61 7.65
CA HIS A 454 -14.93 -12.45 8.44
C HIS A 454 -13.75 -11.54 8.79
N SER A 455 -12.63 -12.13 9.19
CA SER A 455 -11.33 -11.45 9.23
C SER A 455 -10.59 -11.70 7.90
N PRO A 456 -10.35 -10.69 7.05
CA PRO A 456 -9.69 -10.91 5.76
C PRO A 456 -8.32 -11.59 5.86
N ALA A 457 -7.59 -11.36 6.94
CA ALA A 457 -6.30 -12.01 7.20
C ALA A 457 -6.40 -13.54 7.30
N ASP A 458 -7.56 -14.07 7.67
CA ASP A 458 -7.77 -15.52 7.80
C ASP A 458 -7.74 -16.26 6.46
N ILE A 459 -7.76 -15.55 5.33
CA ILE A 459 -7.53 -16.15 4.01
C ILE A 459 -6.13 -16.80 3.91
N LEU A 460 -5.17 -16.31 4.70
CA LEU A 460 -3.81 -16.85 4.74
C LEU A 460 -3.71 -18.18 5.51
N LYS A 461 -4.79 -18.57 6.22
CA LYS A 461 -4.90 -19.88 6.92
C LYS A 461 -5.34 -21.01 5.99
N LEU A 462 -5.72 -20.71 4.74
CA LEU A 462 -6.08 -21.72 3.76
C LEU A 462 -4.94 -22.70 3.52
N PRO A 463 -5.21 -24.02 3.46
CA PRO A 463 -4.20 -25.01 3.14
C PRO A 463 -3.52 -24.75 1.79
N ALA A 464 -2.28 -25.18 1.64
CA ALA A 464 -1.49 -24.98 0.42
C ALA A 464 -2.21 -25.52 -0.83
N GLU A 465 -2.87 -26.66 -0.72
CA GLU A 465 -3.61 -27.30 -1.81
C GLU A 465 -4.78 -26.43 -2.28
N VAL A 466 -5.48 -25.78 -1.35
CA VAL A 466 -6.59 -24.86 -1.63
C VAL A 466 -6.06 -23.57 -2.27
N LEU A 467 -4.98 -23.01 -1.73
CA LEU A 467 -4.29 -21.86 -2.33
C LEU A 467 -3.81 -22.17 -3.75
N ASN A 468 -3.26 -23.37 -3.97
CA ASN A 468 -2.81 -23.81 -5.29
C ASN A 468 -3.98 -23.89 -6.28
N LYS A 469 -5.16 -24.33 -5.83
CA LYS A 469 -6.37 -24.35 -6.67
C LYS A 469 -6.82 -22.95 -7.04
N ILE A 470 -6.87 -22.02 -6.08
CA ILE A 470 -7.22 -20.62 -6.32
C ILE A 470 -6.23 -19.98 -7.29
N ARG A 471 -4.92 -20.15 -7.07
CA ARG A 471 -3.88 -19.65 -7.96
C ARG A 471 -3.99 -20.22 -9.37
N SER A 472 -4.32 -21.50 -9.53
CA SER A 472 -4.48 -22.12 -10.84
C SER A 472 -5.61 -21.52 -11.66
N GLU A 473 -6.68 -21.07 -11.00
CA GLU A 473 -7.79 -20.37 -11.64
C GLU A 473 -7.43 -18.92 -12.00
N PHE A 474 -6.88 -18.16 -11.04
CA PHE A 474 -6.64 -16.73 -11.21
C PHE A 474 -5.40 -16.42 -12.06
N MET A 475 -4.40 -17.27 -12.01
CA MET A 475 -3.14 -17.13 -12.76
C MET A 475 -3.12 -17.88 -14.09
N ALA A 476 -4.26 -18.40 -14.56
CA ALA A 476 -4.32 -19.26 -15.74
C ALA A 476 -3.68 -18.60 -16.98
N ASP A 477 -3.82 -17.30 -17.17
CA ASP A 477 -3.34 -16.55 -18.33
C ASP A 477 -1.95 -15.92 -18.11
N PHE A 478 -1.33 -16.10 -16.95
CA PHE A 478 0.00 -15.58 -16.64
C PHE A 478 1.09 -16.62 -16.95
N PRO A 479 2.32 -16.18 -17.29
CA PRO A 479 3.39 -17.11 -17.73
C PRO A 479 3.92 -17.99 -16.61
N VAL A 480 3.68 -17.62 -15.36
CA VAL A 480 4.19 -18.31 -14.17
C VAL A 480 3.15 -18.28 -13.05
N MET A 481 3.14 -19.30 -12.23
CA MET A 481 2.46 -19.30 -10.93
C MET A 481 3.29 -20.07 -9.91
N ILE A 482 3.00 -19.88 -8.64
CA ILE A 482 3.64 -20.63 -7.55
C ILE A 482 2.65 -21.59 -6.88
N LYS A 483 3.18 -22.67 -6.31
CA LYS A 483 2.45 -23.62 -5.47
C LYS A 483 3.15 -23.73 -4.12
N GLY A 484 2.39 -23.78 -3.04
CA GLY A 484 2.89 -23.86 -1.68
C GLY A 484 2.02 -23.07 -0.71
N GLU A 485 2.53 -22.85 0.48
CA GLU A 485 1.84 -22.11 1.54
C GLU A 485 1.71 -20.60 1.21
N SER A 486 0.93 -19.88 2.01
CA SER A 486 0.85 -18.41 1.96
C SER A 486 2.17 -17.75 2.40
N ASN A 487 2.29 -16.45 2.20
CA ASN A 487 3.46 -15.62 2.54
C ASN A 487 4.73 -15.92 1.72
N VAL A 488 4.63 -16.64 0.63
CA VAL A 488 5.61 -16.60 -0.46
C VAL A 488 5.04 -15.71 -1.54
N LEU A 489 5.72 -14.60 -1.82
CA LEU A 489 5.23 -13.51 -2.67
C LEU A 489 5.83 -13.60 -4.05
N LEU A 490 5.02 -13.29 -5.07
CA LEU A 490 5.40 -13.30 -6.47
C LEU A 490 5.16 -11.91 -7.07
N PHE A 491 6.20 -11.33 -7.68
CA PHE A 491 6.15 -10.06 -8.39
C PHE A 491 6.52 -10.30 -9.86
N LEU A 492 5.75 -9.72 -10.78
CA LEU A 492 5.96 -9.89 -12.21
C LEU A 492 6.49 -8.62 -12.87
N TYR A 493 7.35 -8.80 -13.88
CA TYR A 493 7.95 -7.70 -14.65
C TYR A 493 7.83 -7.96 -16.16
N ASP A 494 7.61 -6.90 -16.93
CA ASP A 494 7.27 -6.94 -18.36
C ASP A 494 8.40 -7.43 -19.30
N ASN A 495 9.59 -7.63 -18.76
CA ASN A 495 10.76 -8.15 -19.47
C ASN A 495 10.97 -9.66 -19.30
N ASN A 496 9.92 -10.43 -19.11
CA ASN A 496 9.93 -11.88 -18.88
C ASN A 496 10.72 -12.29 -17.62
N LYS A 497 10.63 -11.48 -16.57
CA LYS A 497 11.21 -11.78 -15.27
C LYS A 497 10.12 -11.81 -14.22
N ALA A 498 10.39 -12.57 -13.17
CA ALA A 498 9.64 -12.50 -11.93
C ALA A 498 10.58 -12.43 -10.74
N PHE A 499 10.09 -11.94 -9.63
CA PHE A 499 10.82 -11.90 -8.36
C PHE A 499 10.00 -12.68 -7.32
N LEU A 500 10.66 -13.62 -6.67
CA LEU A 500 10.09 -14.44 -5.61
C LEU A 500 10.69 -13.99 -4.28
N TYR A 501 9.84 -13.81 -3.27
CA TYR A 501 10.25 -13.42 -1.92
C TYR A 501 9.54 -14.24 -0.86
N SER A 502 10.27 -14.71 0.16
CA SER A 502 9.71 -15.44 1.30
C SER A 502 9.53 -14.52 2.50
N SER A 503 8.28 -14.19 2.81
CA SER A 503 7.87 -13.61 4.10
C SER A 503 7.51 -14.68 5.15
N VAL A 504 7.72 -15.95 4.85
CA VAL A 504 7.52 -17.06 5.79
C VAL A 504 8.62 -17.03 6.85
N MET A 505 8.29 -17.32 8.08
CA MET A 505 9.24 -17.27 9.22
C MET A 505 9.95 -18.60 9.47
N HIS A 506 9.83 -19.55 8.56
CA HIS A 506 10.51 -20.86 8.60
C HIS A 506 11.00 -21.23 7.19
N ASN A 507 11.86 -22.24 7.12
CA ASN A 507 12.29 -22.78 5.84
C ASN A 507 11.14 -23.53 5.17
N THR A 508 10.95 -23.31 3.88
CA THR A 508 9.87 -23.96 3.14
C THR A 508 10.29 -24.30 1.70
N PHE A 509 9.43 -25.03 1.00
CA PHE A 509 9.54 -25.27 -0.42
C PHE A 509 8.42 -24.56 -1.17
N VAL A 510 8.74 -24.03 -2.33
CA VAL A 510 7.79 -23.48 -3.28
C VAL A 510 8.01 -24.13 -4.63
N ASP A 511 6.94 -24.59 -5.29
CA ASP A 511 7.01 -25.09 -6.64
C ASP A 511 6.65 -23.94 -7.61
N VAL A 512 7.59 -23.57 -8.47
CA VAL A 512 7.40 -22.55 -9.51
C VAL A 512 6.98 -23.25 -10.80
N VAL A 513 5.79 -22.94 -11.28
CA VAL A 513 5.23 -23.52 -12.50
C VAL A 513 5.42 -22.55 -13.65
N TYR A 514 6.34 -22.85 -14.55
CA TYR A 514 6.60 -22.09 -15.78
C TYR A 514 5.71 -22.59 -16.91
N LYS A 515 4.62 -21.88 -17.19
CA LYS A 515 3.62 -22.36 -18.17
C LYS A 515 4.14 -22.34 -19.60
N ASN A 516 4.91 -21.31 -19.96
CA ASN A 516 5.49 -21.20 -21.30
C ASN A 516 6.52 -22.31 -21.58
N LYS A 517 7.16 -22.82 -20.55
CA LYS A 517 8.18 -23.89 -20.64
C LYS A 517 7.57 -25.29 -20.41
N GLY A 518 6.36 -25.35 -19.84
CA GLY A 518 5.73 -26.61 -19.42
C GLY A 518 6.48 -27.34 -18.31
N THR A 519 7.27 -26.61 -17.49
CA THR A 519 8.11 -27.18 -16.43
C THR A 519 7.73 -26.67 -15.07
N THR A 520 8.07 -27.46 -14.03
CA THR A 520 7.94 -27.06 -12.64
C THR A 520 9.28 -27.21 -11.96
N GLU A 521 9.71 -26.17 -11.26
CA GLU A 521 10.94 -26.15 -10.47
C GLU A 521 10.59 -26.07 -8.98
N ARG A 522 11.15 -26.97 -8.17
CA ARG A 522 10.99 -26.96 -6.73
C ARG A 522 12.15 -26.21 -6.10
N ILE A 523 11.86 -25.10 -5.43
CA ILE A 523 12.82 -24.22 -4.81
C ILE A 523 12.71 -24.34 -3.28
N PHE A 524 13.85 -24.59 -2.63
CA PHE A 524 13.98 -24.41 -1.18
C PHE A 524 14.24 -22.94 -0.90
N ILE A 525 13.45 -22.33 -0.01
CA ILE A 525 13.51 -20.90 0.31
C ILE A 525 13.48 -20.68 1.83
N ARG A 526 14.31 -19.74 2.29
CA ARG A 526 14.43 -19.36 3.70
C ARG A 526 13.68 -18.07 3.99
N PRO A 527 13.40 -17.74 5.27
CA PRO A 527 12.88 -16.42 5.64
C PRO A 527 13.71 -15.28 5.07
N GLY A 528 13.05 -14.31 4.43
CA GLY A 528 13.72 -13.15 3.82
C GLY A 528 14.51 -13.45 2.54
N GLU A 529 14.54 -14.70 2.06
CA GLU A 529 15.24 -15.05 0.84
C GLU A 529 14.45 -14.62 -0.40
N CYS A 530 15.16 -14.18 -1.42
CA CYS A 530 14.60 -13.75 -2.70
C CYS A 530 15.29 -14.45 -3.88
N ARG A 531 14.56 -14.58 -5.00
CA ARG A 531 15.01 -15.15 -6.26
C ARG A 531 14.48 -14.37 -7.45
N ILE A 532 15.31 -14.11 -8.43
CA ILE A 532 14.86 -13.68 -9.76
C ILE A 532 14.62 -14.95 -10.60
N LEU A 533 13.46 -14.98 -11.26
CA LEU A 533 13.04 -16.07 -12.12
C LEU A 533 13.07 -15.60 -13.58
N ASP A 534 13.61 -16.43 -14.47
CA ASP A 534 13.54 -16.25 -15.93
C ASP A 534 12.31 -16.96 -16.47
N LEU A 535 11.34 -16.23 -17.03
CA LEU A 535 10.04 -16.74 -17.50
C LEU A 535 10.10 -17.30 -18.92
#